data_05ba6c8896af00a3426a0f16b3a7c99f
#
_entry.id   05ba6c8896af00a3426a0f16b3a7c99f
#
_cell.length_a   1.000
_cell.length_b   1.000
_cell.length_c   1.000
_cell.angle_alpha   90.00
_cell.angle_beta   90.00
_cell.angle_gamma   90.00
#
_symmetry.space_group_name_H-M   'P 1'
#
loop_
_entity.id
_entity.type
_entity.pdbx_description
1 polymer ?
#
loop_
_entity_poly.entity_id
_entity_poly.type
_entity_poly.pdbx_seq_one_letter_code
_entity_poly.pdbx_strand_id
1 'polypeptide(L)'
;MNLPEEMAKLRTTLTAMGIHWYDDTETFPIITDIGTDFSIYRTKYKYKGSEYSVICGHGTYGGDEGLLEVWISRKGEPTGWHTADDIIAMMKGERE
;
A
#
# COMPACT_ATOMS: atom_id res chain seq x y z
N MET A 1 -14.82 -8.29 -1.78
CA MET A 1 -13.49 -8.60 -1.21
C MET A 1 -13.09 -7.48 -0.26
N ASN A 2 -12.59 -7.84 0.90
CA ASN A 2 -12.28 -6.86 1.93
C ASN A 2 -10.89 -6.25 1.74
N LEU A 3 -10.78 -4.96 2.03
CA LEU A 3 -9.50 -4.28 2.05
C LEU A 3 -8.58 -4.96 3.08
N PRO A 4 -7.30 -5.24 2.73
CA PRO A 4 -6.37 -5.82 3.69
C PRO A 4 -6.26 -4.96 4.96
N GLU A 5 -6.14 -5.62 6.08
CA GLU A 5 -6.14 -4.94 7.39
C GLU A 5 -5.05 -3.86 7.50
N GLU A 6 -3.83 -4.17 7.05
CA GLU A 6 -2.75 -3.21 7.12
C GLU A 6 -2.99 -2.00 6.20
N MET A 7 -3.60 -2.22 5.04
CA MET A 7 -3.95 -1.12 4.14
C MET A 7 -5.04 -0.24 4.77
N ALA A 8 -6.06 -0.84 5.38
CA ALA A 8 -7.11 -0.10 6.07
C ALA A 8 -6.52 0.73 7.22
N LYS A 9 -5.62 0.14 7.98
CA LYS A 9 -4.94 0.82 9.09
C LYS A 9 -4.10 1.99 8.59
N LEU A 10 -3.39 1.81 7.48
CA LEU A 10 -2.61 2.89 6.88
C LEU A 10 -3.51 4.06 6.49
N ARG A 11 -4.60 3.79 5.79
CA ARG A 11 -5.52 4.84 5.34
C ARG A 11 -6.14 5.60 6.51
N THR A 12 -6.53 4.88 7.55
CA THR A 12 -7.08 5.47 8.76
C THR A 12 -6.06 6.39 9.42
N THR A 13 -4.82 5.94 9.52
CA THR A 13 -3.75 6.72 10.13
C THR A 13 -3.42 7.96 9.31
N LEU A 14 -3.35 7.83 7.98
CA LEU A 14 -3.11 8.99 7.10
C LEU A 14 -4.20 10.04 7.28
N THR A 15 -5.45 9.60 7.35
CA THR A 15 -6.58 10.52 7.58
C THR A 15 -6.44 11.23 8.93
N ALA A 16 -6.08 10.50 9.98
CA ALA A 16 -5.87 11.08 11.31
C ALA A 16 -4.72 12.08 11.33
N MET A 17 -3.72 11.89 10.47
CA MET A 17 -2.59 12.82 10.33
C MET A 17 -2.90 14.03 9.45
N GLY A 18 -4.10 14.08 8.85
CA GLY A 18 -4.47 15.17 7.94
C GLY A 18 -3.86 15.02 6.54
N ILE A 19 -3.38 13.84 6.19
CA ILE A 19 -2.78 13.59 4.89
C ILE A 19 -3.86 13.11 3.92
N HIS A 20 -3.98 13.82 2.80
CA HIS A 20 -4.91 13.43 1.75
C HIS A 20 -4.31 12.27 0.95
N TRP A 21 -5.08 11.20 0.78
CA TRP A 21 -4.64 10.03 0.03
C TRP A 21 -5.68 9.67 -1.03
N TYR A 22 -5.22 8.95 -2.04
CA TYR A 22 -6.06 8.51 -3.16
C TYR A 22 -6.09 7.00 -3.23
N ASP A 23 -7.29 6.45 -3.48
CA ASP A 23 -7.45 5.03 -3.76
C ASP A 23 -7.23 4.81 -5.25
N ASP A 24 -6.15 4.12 -5.58
CA ASP A 24 -5.81 3.78 -6.97
C ASP A 24 -5.77 2.26 -7.16
N THR A 25 -6.69 1.57 -6.50
CA THR A 25 -6.79 0.12 -6.55
C THR A 25 -7.13 -0.36 -7.95
N GLU A 26 -6.42 -1.40 -8.41
CA GLU A 26 -6.69 -2.03 -9.69
C GLU A 26 -7.27 -3.42 -9.46
N THR A 27 -8.30 -3.76 -10.24
CA THR A 27 -8.90 -5.09 -10.22
C THR A 27 -8.64 -5.75 -11.55
N PHE A 28 -8.12 -6.96 -11.49
CA PHE A 28 -7.77 -7.74 -12.68
C PHE A 28 -8.67 -8.97 -12.76
N PRO A 29 -9.27 -9.25 -13.93
CA PRO A 29 -10.01 -10.49 -14.11
C PRO A 29 -9.04 -11.66 -14.17
N ILE A 30 -9.36 -12.74 -13.46
CA ILE A 30 -8.59 -13.98 -13.56
C ILE A 30 -9.20 -14.80 -14.69
N ILE A 31 -8.42 -14.99 -15.75
CA ILE A 31 -8.85 -15.78 -16.90
C ILE A 31 -8.56 -17.26 -16.58
N THR A 32 -9.38 -17.83 -15.70
CA THR A 32 -9.31 -19.23 -15.34
C THR A 32 -10.73 -19.77 -15.23
N ASP A 33 -10.84 -21.09 -15.15
CA ASP A 33 -12.13 -21.75 -14.98
C ASP A 33 -12.85 -21.35 -13.70
N ILE A 34 -12.12 -20.80 -12.75
CA ILE A 34 -12.68 -20.37 -11.46
C ILE A 34 -13.35 -18.99 -11.58
N GLY A 35 -12.88 -18.16 -12.51
CA GLY A 35 -13.55 -16.89 -12.82
C GLY A 35 -13.58 -15.87 -11.70
N THR A 36 -12.64 -15.92 -10.76
CA THR A 36 -12.58 -14.92 -9.68
C THR A 36 -11.63 -13.80 -10.04
N ASP A 37 -12.03 -12.56 -9.72
CA ASP A 37 -11.19 -11.40 -9.90
C ASP A 37 -10.24 -11.25 -8.71
N PHE A 38 -9.09 -10.61 -8.94
CA PHE A 38 -8.23 -10.21 -7.83
C PHE A 38 -7.93 -8.73 -7.93
N SER A 39 -7.65 -8.11 -6.79
CA SER A 39 -7.35 -6.69 -6.71
C SER A 39 -5.95 -6.47 -6.17
N ILE A 40 -5.26 -5.48 -6.74
CA ILE A 40 -4.06 -4.93 -6.13
C ILE A 40 -4.48 -3.60 -5.52
N TYR A 41 -4.57 -3.57 -4.22
CA TYR A 41 -4.98 -2.37 -3.49
C TYR A 41 -3.83 -1.38 -3.49
N ARG A 42 -4.09 -0.15 -3.90
CA ARG A 42 -3.07 0.88 -3.97
C ARG A 42 -3.57 2.15 -3.32
N THR A 43 -2.72 2.73 -2.46
CA THR A 43 -2.96 4.03 -1.84
C THR A 43 -1.82 4.94 -2.23
N LYS A 44 -2.13 6.08 -2.82
CA LYS A 44 -1.14 7.08 -3.23
C LYS A 44 -1.33 8.35 -2.41
N TYR A 45 -0.23 8.94 -1.99
CA TYR A 45 -0.27 10.20 -1.26
C TYR A 45 1.09 10.89 -1.33
N LYS A 46 1.11 12.17 -0.92
CA LYS A 46 2.35 12.95 -0.81
C LYS A 46 2.59 13.28 0.65
N TYR A 47 3.86 13.23 1.03
CA TYR A 47 4.27 13.61 2.37
C TYR A 47 5.65 14.23 2.31
N LYS A 48 5.77 15.48 2.81
CA LYS A 48 7.02 16.25 2.83
C LYS A 48 7.74 16.27 1.47
N GLY A 49 6.98 16.46 0.40
CA GLY A 49 7.53 16.57 -0.94
C GLY A 49 7.83 15.27 -1.65
N SER A 50 7.65 14.13 -1.01
CA SER A 50 7.85 12.82 -1.63
C SER A 50 6.50 12.18 -1.94
N GLU A 51 6.44 11.48 -3.06
CA GLU A 51 5.27 10.69 -3.41
C GLU A 51 5.42 9.28 -2.88
N TYR A 52 4.36 8.78 -2.29
CA TYR A 52 4.29 7.43 -1.76
C TYR A 52 3.23 6.65 -2.53
N SER A 53 3.58 5.44 -2.92
CA SER A 53 2.66 4.50 -3.54
C SER A 53 2.74 3.20 -2.75
N VAL A 54 1.66 2.84 -2.07
CA VAL A 54 1.62 1.67 -1.20
C VAL A 54 0.67 0.66 -1.80
N ILE A 55 1.15 -0.55 -2.03
CA ILE A 55 0.35 -1.61 -2.66
C ILE A 55 0.31 -2.86 -1.79
N CYS A 56 -0.77 -3.61 -1.95
CA CYS A 56 -0.95 -4.90 -1.32
C CYS A 56 -1.85 -5.76 -2.20
N GLY A 57 -1.40 -6.96 -2.51
CA GLY A 57 -2.19 -7.87 -3.33
C GLY A 57 -1.37 -9.05 -3.78
N HIS A 58 -2.01 -9.92 -4.57
CA HIS A 58 -1.34 -11.10 -5.10
C HIS A 58 -0.18 -10.66 -6.01
N GLY A 59 1.00 -11.22 -5.77
CA GLY A 59 2.19 -10.92 -6.55
C GLY A 59 2.98 -9.70 -6.09
N THR A 60 2.52 -8.98 -5.06
CA THR A 60 3.29 -7.90 -4.46
C THR A 60 4.18 -8.44 -3.34
N TYR A 61 5.25 -7.72 -3.02
CA TYR A 61 6.16 -8.15 -1.95
C TYR A 61 5.45 -8.09 -0.59
N GLY A 62 5.19 -9.28 -0.03
CA GLY A 62 4.48 -9.43 1.22
C GLY A 62 2.97 -9.46 1.10
N GLY A 63 2.41 -9.27 -0.10
CA GLY A 63 0.97 -9.18 -0.30
C GLY A 63 0.21 -10.44 0.11
N ASP A 64 0.78 -11.62 -0.13
CA ASP A 64 0.14 -12.88 0.22
C ASP A 64 0.01 -13.06 1.74
N GLU A 65 0.79 -12.32 2.51
CA GLU A 65 0.73 -12.32 3.98
C GLU A 65 0.02 -11.09 4.52
N GLY A 66 -0.60 -10.29 3.66
CA GLY A 66 -1.30 -9.08 4.05
C GLY A 66 -0.39 -7.92 4.38
N LEU A 67 0.90 -8.02 4.04
CA LEU A 67 1.88 -6.97 4.27
C LEU A 67 1.96 -6.04 3.07
N LEU A 68 2.49 -4.84 3.29
CA LEU A 68 2.48 -3.76 2.32
C LEU A 68 3.82 -3.62 1.62
N GLU A 69 3.76 -3.24 0.34
CA GLU A 69 4.92 -2.85 -0.44
C GLU A 69 4.82 -1.35 -0.68
N VAL A 70 5.89 -0.61 -0.44
CA VAL A 70 5.91 0.84 -0.60
C VAL A 70 6.96 1.28 -1.59
N TRP A 71 6.58 2.19 -2.49
CA TRP A 71 7.49 2.90 -3.37
C TRP A 71 7.48 4.37 -2.96
N ILE A 72 8.67 4.93 -2.78
CA ILE A 72 8.84 6.33 -2.40
C ILE A 72 9.67 7.00 -3.48
N SER A 73 9.17 8.11 -4.03
CA SER A 73 9.80 8.77 -5.18
C SER A 73 11.27 9.15 -4.95
N ARG A 74 11.62 9.56 -3.72
CA ARG A 74 13.00 9.94 -3.39
C ARG A 74 13.96 8.75 -3.34
N LYS A 75 13.44 7.53 -3.20
CA LYS A 75 14.29 6.32 -3.11
C LYS A 75 14.39 5.56 -4.40
N GLY A 76 13.36 5.64 -5.25
CA GLY A 76 13.37 5.03 -6.57
C GLY A 76 13.16 3.53 -6.64
N GLU A 77 13.15 2.82 -5.52
CA GLU A 77 12.95 1.37 -5.49
C GLU A 77 11.85 0.98 -4.50
N PRO A 78 10.98 0.02 -4.87
CA PRO A 78 9.98 -0.46 -3.92
C PRO A 78 10.62 -1.37 -2.88
N THR A 79 10.08 -1.33 -1.66
CA THR A 79 10.43 -2.26 -0.58
C THR A 79 9.16 -2.88 -0.03
N GLY A 80 9.22 -4.14 0.36
CA GLY A 80 8.04 -4.87 0.79
C GLY A 80 8.11 -5.36 2.24
N TRP A 81 7.11 -6.16 2.60
CA TRP A 81 6.99 -6.81 3.91
C TRP A 81 6.78 -5.83 5.06
N HIS A 82 6.08 -4.71 4.79
CA HIS A 82 5.86 -3.67 5.79
C HIS A 82 4.45 -3.76 6.39
N THR A 83 4.34 -3.44 7.68
CA THR A 83 3.05 -3.13 8.30
C THR A 83 2.75 -1.65 8.06
N ALA A 84 1.50 -1.24 8.36
CA ALA A 84 1.15 0.17 8.32
C ALA A 84 2.04 0.99 9.25
N ASP A 85 2.32 0.48 10.44
CA ASP A 85 3.19 1.16 11.40
C ASP A 85 4.60 1.36 10.87
N ASP A 86 5.13 0.37 10.13
CA ASP A 86 6.44 0.48 9.49
C ASP A 86 6.48 1.65 8.51
N ILE A 87 5.45 1.77 7.69
CA ILE A 87 5.37 2.83 6.68
C ILE A 87 5.26 4.20 7.34
N ILE A 88 4.44 4.31 8.37
CA ILE A 88 4.31 5.57 9.11
C ILE A 88 5.65 5.97 9.75
N ALA A 89 6.38 5.00 10.29
CA ALA A 89 7.71 5.25 10.86
C ALA A 89 8.69 5.75 9.81
N MET A 90 8.65 5.17 8.60
CA MET A 90 9.47 5.64 7.47
C MET A 90 9.15 7.07 7.11
N MET A 91 7.86 7.44 7.07
CA MET A 91 7.42 8.80 6.76
C MET A 91 7.97 9.80 7.77
N LYS A 92 8.00 9.43 9.05
CA LYS A 92 8.50 10.29 10.12
C LYS A 92 10.02 10.31 10.21
N GLY A 93 10.72 9.53 9.38
CA GLY A 93 12.17 9.44 9.41
C GLY A 93 12.73 8.56 10.52
N GLU A 94 11.89 7.76 11.16
CA GLU A 94 12.31 6.85 12.22
C GLU A 94 12.95 5.58 11.67
N ARG A 95 12.65 5.27 10.40
CA ARG A 95 13.23 4.13 9.68
C ARG A 95 13.51 4.54 8.24
N GLU A 96 14.58 4.04 7.72
CA GLU A 96 14.94 4.31 6.33
C GLU A 96 15.11 3.01 5.53
#